data_46d0f581718a3d063e1010f98f6d8f24
#
_entry.id   46d0f581718a3d063e1010f98f6d8f24
#
_cell.length_a   1.000
_cell.length_b   1.000
_cell.length_c   1.000
_cell.angle_alpha   90.00
_cell.angle_beta   90.00
_cell.angle_gamma   90.00
#
_symmetry.space_group_name_H-M   'P 1'
#
loop_
_entity.id
_entity.type
_entity.pdbx_description
1 polymer ?
#
loop_
_entity_poly.entity_id
_entity_poly.type
_entity_poly.pdbx_seq_one_letter_code
_entity_poly.pdbx_strand_id
1 'polypeptide(L)'
;MNALEVAGLKKNYAGFSLNVSFALEEGKITGFIGRNGAGKTTTIKSLLGFVHPDAGDIRFFSMPFAENEMKIKSRLGVVLGGVNYYPQKRLGTVAAVTSRFYPEWDDSLYRKYMQLFSLDESKRISELSAGMKVKFSLALALSHSADLLILDEPTSGLDPVSRDELME
;
A
#
# COMPACT_ATOMS: atom_id res chain seq x y z
N MET A 1 2.77 -21.11 -2.87
CA MET A 1 2.20 -20.88 -1.52
C MET A 1 1.33 -19.63 -1.59
N ASN A 2 0.34 -19.45 -0.68
CA ASN A 2 -0.47 -18.22 -0.73
C ASN A 2 0.19 -17.12 0.10
N ALA A 3 0.37 -15.94 -0.52
CA ALA A 3 0.83 -14.73 0.18
C ALA A 3 -0.28 -14.13 1.04
N LEU A 4 -1.54 -14.27 0.61
CA LEU A 4 -2.72 -13.79 1.32
C LEU A 4 -3.87 -14.78 1.14
N GLU A 5 -4.58 -15.07 2.22
CA GLU A 5 -5.84 -15.81 2.23
C GLU A 5 -6.90 -15.02 3.00
N VAL A 6 -8.06 -14.89 2.39
CA VAL A 6 -9.23 -14.21 2.95
C VAL A 6 -10.41 -15.17 2.90
N ALA A 7 -10.94 -15.53 4.04
CA ALA A 7 -12.05 -16.47 4.16
C ALA A 7 -13.25 -15.81 4.85
N GLY A 8 -14.33 -15.62 4.09
CA GLY A 8 -15.60 -15.11 4.60
C GLY A 8 -15.50 -13.74 5.26
N LEU A 9 -14.65 -12.86 4.75
CA LEU A 9 -14.51 -11.48 5.26
C LEU A 9 -15.83 -10.74 5.09
N LYS A 10 -16.44 -10.33 6.20
CA LYS A 10 -17.71 -9.59 6.22
C LYS A 10 -17.55 -8.23 6.88
N LYS A 11 -18.19 -7.23 6.26
CA LYS A 11 -18.35 -5.90 6.86
C LYS A 11 -19.68 -5.31 6.45
N ASN A 12 -20.47 -4.90 7.45
CA ASN A 12 -21.79 -4.32 7.24
C ASN A 12 -21.79 -2.83 7.58
N TYR A 13 -22.36 -2.05 6.70
CA TYR A 13 -22.67 -0.65 6.88
C TYR A 13 -24.17 -0.40 6.60
N ALA A 14 -24.68 0.75 6.98
CA ALA A 14 -26.02 1.16 6.56
C ALA A 14 -26.09 1.24 5.02
N GLY A 15 -26.84 0.32 4.41
CA GLY A 15 -27.04 0.26 2.95
C GLY A 15 -25.95 -0.46 2.14
N PHE A 16 -24.91 -1.04 2.78
CA PHE A 16 -23.86 -1.79 2.09
C PHE A 16 -23.36 -2.96 2.94
N SER A 17 -23.21 -4.13 2.32
CA SER A 17 -22.62 -5.31 2.96
C SER A 17 -21.54 -5.90 2.08
N LEU A 18 -20.34 -6.06 2.65
CA LEU A 18 -19.23 -6.77 2.06
C LEU A 18 -19.24 -8.22 2.52
N ASN A 19 -19.04 -9.17 1.59
CA ASN A 19 -18.78 -10.57 1.90
C ASN A 19 -17.88 -11.15 0.81
N VAL A 20 -16.61 -11.37 1.13
CA VAL A 20 -15.60 -11.79 0.14
C VAL A 20 -14.71 -12.91 0.67
N SER A 21 -14.31 -13.81 -0.23
CA SER A 21 -13.29 -14.82 -0.01
C SER A 21 -12.41 -14.92 -1.24
N PHE A 22 -11.10 -14.90 -1.06
CA PHE A 22 -10.13 -15.06 -2.15
C PHE A 22 -8.76 -15.42 -1.58
N ALA A 23 -7.86 -15.84 -2.46
CA ALA A 23 -6.45 -16.07 -2.12
C ALA A 23 -5.55 -15.47 -3.19
N LEU A 24 -4.38 -15.02 -2.78
CA LEU A 24 -3.32 -14.51 -3.65
C LEU A 24 -2.11 -15.44 -3.55
N GLU A 25 -1.66 -15.93 -4.70
CA GLU A 25 -0.45 -16.75 -4.77
C GLU A 25 0.82 -15.89 -4.74
N GLU A 26 1.87 -16.42 -4.14
CA GLU A 26 3.21 -15.80 -4.17
C GLU A 26 3.72 -15.70 -5.61
N GLY A 27 4.46 -14.62 -5.90
CA GLY A 27 5.06 -14.38 -7.21
C GLY A 27 4.07 -14.06 -8.33
N LYS A 28 2.81 -13.75 -7.99
CA LYS A 28 1.77 -13.37 -8.94
C LYS A 28 1.37 -11.91 -8.81
N ILE A 29 1.00 -11.30 -9.93
CA ILE A 29 0.31 -10.02 -9.96
C ILE A 29 -1.19 -10.31 -10.06
N THR A 30 -1.96 -9.77 -9.11
CA THR A 30 -3.41 -9.97 -9.06
C THR A 30 -4.14 -8.63 -9.12
N GLY A 31 -5.03 -8.47 -10.10
CA GLY A 31 -5.90 -7.31 -10.22
C GLY A 31 -7.17 -7.48 -9.40
N PHE A 32 -7.43 -6.57 -8.48
CA PHE A 32 -8.67 -6.52 -7.69
C PHE A 32 -9.68 -5.59 -8.38
N ILE A 33 -10.54 -6.15 -9.22
CA ILE A 33 -11.44 -5.43 -10.12
C ILE A 33 -12.86 -5.40 -9.57
N GLY A 34 -13.55 -4.28 -9.73
CA GLY A 34 -14.95 -4.11 -9.33
C GLY A 34 -15.45 -2.70 -9.57
N ARG A 35 -16.78 -2.54 -9.65
CA ARG A 35 -17.45 -1.25 -9.80
C ARG A 35 -17.13 -0.32 -8.62
N ASN A 36 -17.30 0.98 -8.81
CA ASN A 36 -17.24 1.93 -7.70
C ASN A 36 -18.32 1.58 -6.66
N GLY A 37 -17.95 1.60 -5.38
CA GLY A 37 -18.83 1.15 -4.29
C GLY A 37 -18.91 -0.37 -4.08
N ALA A 38 -18.22 -1.20 -4.88
CA ALA A 38 -18.21 -2.67 -4.70
C ALA A 38 -17.45 -3.16 -3.45
N GLY A 39 -16.81 -2.26 -2.70
CA GLY A 39 -16.11 -2.61 -1.46
C GLY A 39 -14.60 -2.85 -1.61
N LYS A 40 -13.99 -2.52 -2.77
CA LYS A 40 -12.53 -2.67 -2.98
C LYS A 40 -11.71 -2.01 -1.88
N THR A 41 -11.90 -0.72 -1.69
CA THR A 41 -11.20 0.05 -0.64
C THR A 41 -11.54 -0.43 0.77
N THR A 42 -12.79 -0.86 1.02
CA THR A 42 -13.17 -1.45 2.32
C THR A 42 -12.41 -2.76 2.57
N THR A 43 -12.30 -3.61 1.56
CA THR A 43 -11.51 -4.84 1.64
C THR A 43 -10.06 -4.53 1.94
N ILE A 44 -9.40 -3.65 1.17
CA ILE A 44 -8.01 -3.26 1.38
C ILE A 44 -7.81 -2.67 2.78
N LYS A 45 -8.70 -1.78 3.23
CA LYS A 45 -8.65 -1.22 4.59
C LYS A 45 -8.80 -2.29 5.68
N SER A 46 -9.62 -3.32 5.45
CA SER A 46 -9.73 -4.45 6.37
C SER A 46 -8.46 -5.30 6.40
N LEU A 47 -7.85 -5.55 5.25
CA LEU A 47 -6.56 -6.25 5.14
C LEU A 47 -5.44 -5.53 5.89
N LEU A 48 -5.49 -4.20 5.94
CA LEU A 48 -4.49 -3.36 6.61
C LEU A 48 -4.83 -3.04 8.08
N GLY A 49 -5.96 -3.56 8.60
CA GLY A 49 -6.41 -3.32 9.97
C GLY A 49 -7.00 -1.93 10.22
N PHE A 50 -7.25 -1.12 9.18
CA PHE A 50 -7.90 0.19 9.31
C PHE A 50 -9.41 0.08 9.49
N VAL A 51 -10.00 -1.04 9.09
CA VAL A 51 -11.40 -1.39 9.29
C VAL A 51 -11.45 -2.77 9.90
N HIS A 52 -12.06 -2.89 11.07
CA HIS A 52 -12.28 -4.20 11.69
C HIS A 52 -13.45 -4.91 11.00
N PRO A 53 -13.26 -6.11 10.44
CA PRO A 53 -14.34 -6.91 9.89
C PRO A 53 -15.30 -7.37 10.99
N ASP A 54 -16.55 -7.62 10.59
CA ASP A 54 -17.57 -8.14 11.50
C ASP A 54 -17.49 -9.68 11.61
N ALA A 55 -16.89 -10.34 10.60
CA ALA A 55 -16.59 -11.77 10.60
C ALA A 55 -15.55 -12.11 9.51
N GLY A 56 -15.04 -13.34 9.57
CA GLY A 56 -14.07 -13.89 8.61
C GLY A 56 -12.64 -13.85 9.09
N ASP A 57 -11.78 -14.57 8.37
CA ASP A 57 -10.38 -14.73 8.69
C ASP A 57 -9.50 -14.13 7.59
N ILE A 58 -8.41 -13.47 8.02
CA ILE A 58 -7.38 -12.92 7.15
C ILE A 58 -6.04 -13.52 7.59
N ARG A 59 -5.34 -14.14 6.64
CA ARG A 59 -4.02 -14.73 6.86
C ARG A 59 -3.04 -14.21 5.81
N PHE A 60 -1.91 -13.69 6.25
CA PHE A 60 -0.79 -13.34 5.38
C PHE A 60 0.36 -14.31 5.65
N PHE A 61 0.94 -14.86 4.60
CA PHE A 61 2.10 -15.76 4.70
C PHE A 61 1.83 -16.90 5.72
N SER A 62 0.63 -17.47 5.68
CA SER A 62 0.09 -18.49 6.60
C SER A 62 -0.09 -18.02 8.05
N MET A 63 0.17 -16.75 8.39
CA MET A 63 0.00 -16.19 9.73
C MET A 63 -1.37 -15.49 9.86
N PRO A 64 -2.16 -15.76 10.93
CA PRO A 64 -3.36 -14.98 11.24
C PRO A 64 -3.02 -13.50 11.46
N PHE A 65 -3.74 -12.60 10.78
CA PHE A 65 -3.47 -11.17 10.85
C PHE A 65 -3.66 -10.61 12.27
N ALA A 66 -4.75 -10.98 12.93
CA ALA A 66 -5.10 -10.47 14.26
C ALA A 66 -4.03 -10.73 15.32
N GLU A 67 -3.28 -11.84 15.20
CA GLU A 67 -2.25 -12.22 16.18
C GLU A 67 -0.85 -11.74 15.80
N ASN A 68 -0.65 -11.39 14.53
CA ASN A 68 0.68 -11.10 13.96
C ASN A 68 0.76 -9.75 13.22
N GLU A 69 -0.12 -8.80 13.55
CA GLU A 69 -0.30 -7.55 12.80
C GLU A 69 1.01 -6.81 12.53
N MET A 70 1.83 -6.56 13.56
CA MET A 70 3.10 -5.84 13.40
C MET A 70 4.09 -6.58 12.50
N LYS A 71 4.22 -7.91 12.69
CA LYS A 71 5.11 -8.76 11.90
C LYS A 71 4.66 -8.85 10.44
N ILE A 72 3.37 -8.89 10.20
CA ILE A 72 2.80 -8.89 8.85
C ILE A 72 3.02 -7.52 8.20
N LYS A 73 2.66 -6.43 8.89
CA LYS A 73 2.80 -5.07 8.35
C LYS A 73 4.24 -4.71 7.98
N SER A 74 5.23 -5.18 8.71
CA SER A 74 6.64 -4.95 8.36
C SER A 74 7.09 -5.64 7.05
N ARG A 75 6.30 -6.58 6.54
CA ARG A 75 6.52 -7.32 5.28
C ARG A 75 5.64 -6.82 4.13
N LEU A 76 4.78 -5.82 4.38
CA LEU A 76 3.88 -5.27 3.38
C LEU A 76 4.41 -3.94 2.85
N GLY A 77 4.51 -3.80 1.53
CA GLY A 77 4.60 -2.51 0.86
C GLY A 77 3.20 -2.02 0.52
N VAL A 78 2.87 -0.79 0.93
CA VAL A 78 1.50 -0.27 0.76
C VAL A 78 1.53 1.10 0.10
N VAL A 79 0.79 1.24 -1.00
CA VAL A 79 0.55 2.53 -1.66
C VAL A 79 -0.96 2.72 -1.78
N LEU A 80 -1.49 3.68 -1.03
CA LEU A 80 -2.91 4.01 -1.06
C LEU A 80 -3.13 5.28 -1.89
N GLY A 81 -4.19 5.32 -2.68
CA GLY A 81 -4.62 6.53 -3.36
C GLY A 81 -4.93 7.64 -2.37
N GLY A 82 -4.52 8.87 -2.69
CA GLY A 82 -4.76 10.03 -1.83
C GLY A 82 -3.92 10.08 -0.55
N VAL A 83 -2.75 9.46 -0.54
CA VAL A 83 -1.85 9.48 0.63
C VAL A 83 -1.52 10.92 1.03
N ASN A 84 -1.97 11.29 2.22
CA ASN A 84 -1.70 12.59 2.84
C ASN A 84 -0.57 12.45 3.86
N TYR A 85 0.67 12.51 3.38
CA TYR A 85 1.80 12.79 4.28
C TYR A 85 1.66 14.23 4.83
N TYR A 86 2.35 14.50 5.93
CA TYR A 86 2.44 15.87 6.47
C TYR A 86 2.98 16.85 5.40
N PRO A 87 2.15 17.77 4.84
CA PRO A 87 2.51 18.55 3.65
C PRO A 87 3.79 19.37 3.82
N GLN A 88 4.04 19.86 5.03
CA GLN A 88 5.18 20.73 5.34
C GLN A 88 6.48 19.97 5.65
N LYS A 89 6.44 18.64 5.71
CA LYS A 89 7.66 17.85 5.97
C LYS A 89 8.41 17.59 4.66
N ARG A 90 9.73 17.53 4.75
CA ARG A 90 10.60 17.15 3.63
C ARG A 90 10.54 15.65 3.40
N LEU A 91 10.79 15.22 2.15
CA LEU A 91 10.80 13.81 1.78
C LEU A 91 11.79 13.02 2.64
N GLY A 92 13.02 13.52 2.81
CA GLY A 92 14.03 12.86 3.64
C GLY A 92 13.60 12.71 5.10
N THR A 93 12.82 13.68 5.65
CA THR A 93 12.27 13.55 7.01
C THR A 93 11.22 12.43 7.09
N VAL A 94 10.33 12.35 6.08
CA VAL A 94 9.31 11.29 6.01
C VAL A 94 9.98 9.92 5.88
N ALA A 95 10.98 9.79 5.00
CA ALA A 95 11.73 8.56 4.81
C ALA A 95 12.43 8.12 6.11
N ALA A 96 13.14 9.04 6.79
CA ALA A 96 13.83 8.75 8.05
C ALA A 96 12.89 8.33 9.19
N VAL A 97 11.63 8.77 9.19
CA VAL A 97 10.62 8.30 10.13
C VAL A 97 10.10 6.93 9.70
N THR A 98 9.79 6.77 8.41
CA THR A 98 9.26 5.52 7.85
C THR A 98 10.23 4.36 8.07
N SER A 99 11.53 4.57 7.82
CA SER A 99 12.56 3.53 7.95
C SER A 99 12.60 2.88 9.33
N ARG A 100 12.20 3.61 10.40
CA ARG A 100 12.19 3.09 11.78
C ARG A 100 11.12 2.01 12.03
N PHE A 101 10.13 1.92 11.15
CA PHE A 101 9.06 0.92 11.26
C PHE A 101 9.36 -0.37 10.50
N TYR A 102 10.42 -0.38 9.67
CA TYR A 102 10.77 -1.51 8.81
C TYR A 102 12.16 -2.03 9.13
N PRO A 103 12.27 -3.19 9.80
CA PRO A 103 13.58 -3.77 10.15
C PRO A 103 14.47 -4.07 8.93
N GLU A 104 13.86 -4.42 7.79
CA GLU A 104 14.52 -4.73 6.52
C GLU A 104 14.67 -3.50 5.61
N TRP A 105 14.66 -2.30 6.18
CA TRP A 105 14.87 -1.08 5.40
C TRP A 105 16.28 -1.03 4.79
N ASP A 106 16.34 -0.75 3.50
CA ASP A 106 17.59 -0.62 2.73
C ASP A 106 17.74 0.80 2.17
N ASP A 107 18.67 1.57 2.73
CA ASP A 107 18.98 2.92 2.30
C ASP A 107 19.53 2.99 0.87
N SER A 108 20.17 1.93 0.38
CA SER A 108 20.67 1.88 -1.00
C SER A 108 19.54 1.68 -2.00
N LEU A 109 18.55 0.84 -1.69
CA LEU A 109 17.32 0.71 -2.48
C LEU A 109 16.52 2.01 -2.46
N TYR A 110 16.37 2.63 -1.29
CA TYR A 110 15.68 3.91 -1.18
C TYR A 110 16.33 4.97 -2.08
N ARG A 111 17.66 5.16 -2.01
CA ARG A 111 18.39 6.11 -2.87
C ARG A 111 18.23 5.77 -4.35
N LYS A 112 18.28 4.48 -4.72
CA LYS A 112 18.05 4.02 -6.09
C LYS A 112 16.69 4.45 -6.62
N TYR A 113 15.61 4.23 -5.83
CA TYR A 113 14.26 4.62 -6.25
C TYR A 113 14.06 6.15 -6.27
N MET A 114 14.66 6.90 -5.34
CA MET A 114 14.64 8.36 -5.37
C MET A 114 15.29 8.90 -6.65
N GLN A 115 16.41 8.32 -7.09
CA GLN A 115 17.06 8.67 -8.35
C GLN A 115 16.22 8.27 -9.56
N LEU A 116 15.72 7.02 -9.59
CA LEU A 116 14.87 6.49 -10.67
C LEU A 116 13.64 7.37 -10.90
N PHE A 117 13.00 7.83 -9.83
CA PHE A 117 11.81 8.67 -9.88
C PHE A 117 12.11 10.17 -9.93
N SER A 118 13.38 10.57 -10.02
CA SER A 118 13.84 11.96 -10.06
C SER A 118 13.30 12.79 -8.88
N LEU A 119 13.30 12.24 -7.67
CA LEU A 119 12.81 12.87 -6.45
C LEU A 119 13.97 13.48 -5.65
N ASP A 120 13.75 14.71 -5.14
CA ASP A 120 14.70 15.44 -4.31
C ASP A 120 14.24 15.43 -2.84
N GLU A 121 15.05 14.82 -1.95
CA GLU A 121 14.77 14.68 -0.52
C GLU A 121 14.59 16.03 0.21
N SER A 122 15.16 17.09 -0.32
CA SER A 122 15.07 18.45 0.26
C SER A 122 13.70 19.09 0.06
N LYS A 123 12.92 18.64 -0.95
CA LYS A 123 11.58 19.14 -1.23
C LYS A 123 10.59 18.75 -0.14
N ARG A 124 9.57 19.60 0.02
CA ARG A 124 8.41 19.31 0.88
C ARG A 124 7.37 18.50 0.12
N ILE A 125 6.59 17.72 0.82
CA ILE A 125 5.47 16.96 0.24
C ILE A 125 4.48 17.86 -0.52
N SER A 126 4.24 19.09 -0.02
CA SER A 126 3.37 20.08 -0.67
C SER A 126 3.88 20.57 -2.03
N GLU A 127 5.17 20.41 -2.30
CA GLU A 127 5.81 20.84 -3.55
C GLU A 127 5.74 19.76 -4.65
N LEU A 128 5.27 18.56 -4.30
CA LEU A 128 5.16 17.45 -5.22
C LEU A 128 3.84 17.47 -6.01
N SER A 129 3.91 17.16 -7.31
CA SER A 129 2.72 16.81 -8.11
C SER A 129 2.05 15.54 -7.56
N ALA A 130 0.83 15.24 -7.99
CA ALA A 130 0.15 14.00 -7.62
C ALA A 130 0.98 12.77 -8.02
N GLY A 131 1.53 12.74 -9.25
CA GLY A 131 2.39 11.67 -9.73
C GLY A 131 3.68 11.51 -8.91
N MET A 132 4.34 12.61 -8.56
CA MET A 132 5.53 12.58 -7.71
C MET A 132 5.22 12.03 -6.31
N LYS A 133 4.04 12.32 -5.73
CA LYS A 133 3.62 11.75 -4.44
C LYS A 133 3.45 10.24 -4.53
N VAL A 134 2.87 9.73 -5.62
CA VAL A 134 2.75 8.28 -5.85
C VAL A 134 4.12 7.64 -6.02
N LYS A 135 5.00 8.23 -6.84
CA LYS A 135 6.40 7.77 -7.02
C LYS A 135 7.15 7.74 -5.68
N PHE A 136 6.97 8.76 -4.83
CA PHE A 136 7.55 8.77 -3.49
C PHE A 136 6.99 7.67 -2.58
N SER A 137 5.68 7.43 -2.61
CA SER A 137 5.05 6.34 -1.85
C SER A 137 5.57 4.97 -2.29
N LEU A 138 5.77 4.78 -3.62
CA LEU A 138 6.39 3.57 -4.16
C LEU A 138 7.85 3.43 -3.72
N ALA A 139 8.64 4.51 -3.76
CA ALA A 139 10.01 4.49 -3.27
C ALA A 139 10.08 4.00 -1.82
N LEU A 140 9.21 4.51 -0.93
CA LEU A 140 9.14 4.05 0.46
C LEU A 140 8.73 2.58 0.56
N ALA A 141 7.67 2.17 -0.16
CA ALA A 141 7.12 0.81 -0.11
C ALA A 141 8.09 -0.27 -0.64
N LEU A 142 8.95 0.11 -1.59
CA LEU A 142 9.92 -0.81 -2.21
C LEU A 142 11.28 -0.84 -1.47
N SER A 143 11.52 0.07 -0.52
CA SER A 143 12.82 0.21 0.15
C SER A 143 13.02 -0.72 1.34
N HIS A 144 12.06 -1.60 1.66
CA HIS A 144 12.17 -2.53 2.79
C HIS A 144 11.93 -3.99 2.41
N SER A 145 12.19 -4.34 1.14
CA SER A 145 12.08 -5.73 0.63
C SER A 145 10.73 -6.39 0.93
N ALA A 146 9.63 -5.65 0.70
CA ALA A 146 8.28 -6.13 0.98
C ALA A 146 7.98 -7.44 0.24
N ASP A 147 7.43 -8.43 0.96
CA ASP A 147 7.02 -9.72 0.38
C ASP A 147 5.70 -9.64 -0.39
N LEU A 148 4.86 -8.66 -0.06
CA LEU A 148 3.61 -8.36 -0.77
C LEU A 148 3.41 -6.86 -0.91
N LEU A 149 3.16 -6.41 -2.14
CA LEU A 149 2.84 -5.02 -2.46
C LEU A 149 1.33 -4.86 -2.66
N ILE A 150 0.71 -3.94 -1.94
CA ILE A 150 -0.71 -3.60 -2.05
C ILE A 150 -0.84 -2.18 -2.60
N LEU A 151 -1.44 -2.05 -3.77
CA LEU A 151 -1.67 -0.76 -4.43
C LEU A 151 -3.19 -0.51 -4.53
N ASP A 152 -3.68 0.56 -3.92
CA ASP A 152 -5.09 0.98 -4.02
C ASP A 152 -5.19 2.20 -4.93
N GLU A 153 -5.64 2.00 -6.16
CA GLU A 153 -5.82 3.04 -7.18
C GLU A 153 -4.60 3.98 -7.35
N PRO A 154 -3.37 3.47 -7.52
CA PRO A 154 -2.16 4.29 -7.52
C PRO A 154 -2.11 5.31 -8.66
N THR A 155 -2.90 5.11 -9.72
CA THR A 155 -2.99 6.03 -10.86
C THR A 155 -4.22 6.94 -10.82
N SER A 156 -5.05 6.84 -9.78
CA SER A 156 -6.27 7.66 -9.65
C SER A 156 -5.91 9.13 -9.45
N GLY A 157 -6.54 10.00 -10.26
CA GLY A 157 -6.28 11.44 -10.21
C GLY A 157 -4.97 11.89 -10.83
N LEU A 158 -4.23 11.00 -11.50
CA LEU A 158 -3.08 11.39 -12.29
C LEU A 158 -3.53 11.85 -13.69
N ASP A 159 -2.84 12.87 -14.23
CA ASP A 159 -2.92 13.22 -15.63
C ASP A 159 -2.34 12.10 -16.51
N PRO A 160 -2.68 12.05 -17.83
CA PRO A 160 -2.24 10.98 -18.71
C PRO A 160 -0.71 10.81 -18.76
N VAL A 161 0.05 11.90 -18.79
CA VAL A 161 1.53 11.85 -18.86
C VAL A 161 2.10 11.23 -17.59
N SER A 162 1.67 11.70 -16.41
CA SER A 162 2.10 11.13 -15.12
C SER A 162 1.73 9.65 -14.96
N ARG A 163 0.62 9.24 -15.59
CA ARG A 163 0.21 7.83 -15.59
C ARG A 163 1.14 6.97 -16.43
N ASP A 164 1.47 7.42 -17.65
CA ASP A 164 2.36 6.70 -18.55
C ASP A 164 3.76 6.58 -17.95
N GLU A 165 4.31 7.67 -17.38
CA GLU A 165 5.59 7.64 -16.66
C GLU A 165 5.64 6.70 -15.45
N LEU A 166 4.50 6.36 -14.85
CA LEU A 166 4.44 5.42 -13.73
C LEU A 166 4.37 3.96 -14.20
N MET A 167 3.93 3.73 -15.45
CA MET A 167 3.75 2.39 -16.02
C MET A 167 5.00 1.88 -16.75
N GLU A 168 5.98 2.77 -17.05
CA GLU A 168 7.29 2.43 -17.59
C GLU A 168 8.27 1.97 -16.49
#